data_1a0b1dad42707e63aa122d46acdeecf3
#
_entry.id   1a0b1dad42707e63aa122d46acdeecf3
#
_cell.length_a   1.000
_cell.length_b   1.000
_cell.length_c   1.000
_cell.angle_alpha   90.00
_cell.angle_beta   90.00
_cell.angle_gamma   90.00
#
_symmetry.space_group_name_H-M   'P 1'
#
loop_
_entity.id
_entity.type
_entity.pdbx_description
1 polymer ?
#
loop_
_entity_poly.entity_id
_entity_poly.type
_entity_poly.pdbx_seq_one_letter_code
_entity_poly.pdbx_strand_id
1 'polypeptide(L)'
;MATEKRNLLKGDFSKKNALLFALAVLVTTVLWNLPTSSFGIEGLTVIQQRIIAVFALATILWVTEAISPWATSVSLIGLLLFTTSDNAFHFFRSGIEKEELLDHSALMATFADPIIILFLGGFILAIAATKSGLDVLLARTLLKPFGNKSENVLLGFILITGVF
;
A
#
# COMPACT_ATOMS: atom_id res chain seq x y z
N MET A 1 10.71 13.84 28.39
CA MET A 1 9.45 13.15 28.03
C MET A 1 8.47 13.99 27.16
N ALA A 2 8.19 15.25 27.48
CA ALA A 2 7.28 16.09 26.66
C ALA A 2 7.89 16.58 25.33
N THR A 3 9.17 16.84 25.27
CA THR A 3 9.93 17.24 24.05
C THR A 3 10.11 16.09 23.07
N GLU A 4 10.25 14.87 23.55
CA GLU A 4 10.40 13.67 22.72
C GLU A 4 9.09 13.29 22.02
N LYS A 5 7.93 13.42 22.72
CA LYS A 5 6.61 13.25 22.11
C LYS A 5 6.29 14.31 21.03
N ARG A 6 6.84 15.52 21.16
CA ARG A 6 6.64 16.60 20.17
C ARG A 6 7.43 16.33 18.89
N ASN A 7 8.56 15.64 18.97
CA ASN A 7 9.37 15.26 17.80
C ASN A 7 8.78 14.07 17.02
N LEU A 8 8.03 13.19 17.68
CA LEU A 8 7.31 12.09 17.02
C LEU A 8 6.10 12.57 16.21
N LEU A 9 5.57 13.75 16.51
CA LEU A 9 4.44 14.37 15.78
C LEU A 9 4.89 15.35 14.68
N LYS A 10 6.14 15.80 14.70
CA LYS A 10 6.80 16.45 13.58
C LYS A 10 7.44 15.37 12.73
N GLY A 11 6.62 14.64 11.97
CA GLY A 11 7.12 13.98 10.77
C GLY A 11 7.79 15.07 9.94
N ASP A 12 9.12 15.06 9.92
CA ASP A 12 9.93 15.99 9.14
C ASP A 12 9.60 15.69 7.67
N PHE A 13 8.61 16.40 7.13
CA PHE A 13 8.25 16.33 5.71
C PHE A 13 9.45 16.97 5.00
N SER A 14 10.47 16.16 4.75
CA SER A 14 11.69 16.60 4.08
C SER A 14 11.29 17.32 2.79
N LYS A 15 11.97 18.39 2.45
CA LYS A 15 11.77 19.08 1.17
C LYS A 15 11.81 18.12 -0.01
N LYS A 16 12.62 17.06 0.09
CA LYS A 16 12.67 15.96 -0.88
C LYS A 16 11.34 15.22 -0.97
N ASN A 17 10.74 14.83 0.16
CA ASN A 17 9.46 14.11 0.19
C ASN A 17 8.31 14.98 -0.32
N ALA A 18 8.32 16.28 0.00
CA ALA A 18 7.36 17.24 -0.53
C ALA A 18 7.45 17.36 -2.06
N LEU A 19 8.68 17.38 -2.60
CA LEU A 19 8.91 17.43 -4.05
C LEU A 19 8.44 16.14 -4.74
N LEU A 20 8.75 14.98 -4.15
CA LEU A 20 8.32 13.67 -4.69
C LEU A 20 6.80 13.53 -4.65
N PHE A 21 6.16 13.98 -3.58
CA PHE A 21 4.70 14.01 -3.48
C PHE A 21 4.09 14.94 -4.53
N ALA A 22 4.64 16.15 -4.69
CA ALA A 22 4.18 17.10 -5.71
C ALA A 22 4.35 16.54 -7.13
N LEU A 23 5.46 15.84 -7.40
CA LEU A 23 5.69 15.14 -8.67
C LEU A 23 4.64 14.04 -8.91
N ALA A 24 4.35 13.23 -7.88
CA ALA A 24 3.33 12.19 -7.98
C ALA A 24 1.96 12.76 -8.31
N VAL A 25 1.55 13.83 -7.62
CA VAL A 25 0.29 14.53 -7.87
C VAL A 25 0.27 15.14 -9.27
N LEU A 26 1.37 15.74 -9.72
CA LEU A 26 1.48 16.32 -11.06
C LEU A 26 1.31 15.25 -12.15
N VAL A 27 2.02 14.12 -12.05
CA VAL A 27 1.88 13.01 -13.01
C VAL A 27 0.45 12.49 -13.04
N THR A 28 -0.15 12.28 -11.87
CA THR A 28 -1.55 11.85 -11.75
C THR A 28 -2.51 12.84 -12.41
N THR A 29 -2.33 14.13 -12.16
CA THR A 29 -3.18 15.19 -12.75
C THR A 29 -3.04 15.22 -14.27
N VAL A 30 -1.84 15.04 -14.80
CA VAL A 30 -1.60 14.94 -16.24
C VAL A 30 -2.34 13.73 -16.82
N LEU A 31 -2.14 12.53 -16.27
CA LEU A 31 -2.81 11.30 -16.72
C LEU A 31 -4.34 11.39 -16.62
N TRP A 32 -4.84 12.07 -15.59
CA TRP A 32 -6.27 12.26 -15.38
C TRP A 32 -6.94 13.14 -16.45
N ASN A 33 -6.22 14.12 -16.96
CA ASN A 33 -6.74 15.11 -17.90
C ASN A 33 -6.36 14.83 -19.37
N LEU A 34 -5.54 13.82 -19.65
CA LEU A 34 -5.25 13.39 -21.02
C LEU A 34 -6.53 12.85 -21.68
N PRO A 35 -6.72 13.03 -23.01
CA PRO A 35 -7.81 12.33 -23.70
C PRO A 35 -7.55 10.82 -23.68
N THR A 36 -8.63 10.03 -23.54
CA THR A 36 -8.56 8.54 -23.47
C THR A 36 -7.83 7.94 -24.67
N SER A 37 -7.97 8.57 -25.85
CA SER A 37 -7.27 8.15 -27.09
C SER A 37 -5.75 8.19 -27.00
N SER A 38 -5.17 8.97 -26.07
CA SER A 38 -3.72 9.08 -25.89
C SER A 38 -3.08 7.83 -25.27
N PHE A 39 -3.87 6.94 -24.69
CA PHE A 39 -3.39 5.71 -24.07
C PHE A 39 -3.20 4.56 -25.06
N GLY A 40 -3.65 4.70 -26.32
CA GLY A 40 -3.55 3.65 -27.34
C GLY A 40 -4.34 2.38 -27.04
N ILE A 41 -5.31 2.47 -26.13
CA ILE A 41 -6.20 1.37 -25.72
C ILE A 41 -7.57 1.64 -26.32
N GLU A 42 -8.02 0.77 -27.22
CA GLU A 42 -9.35 0.87 -27.80
C GLU A 42 -10.44 0.63 -26.75
N GLY A 43 -11.46 1.50 -26.73
CA GLY A 43 -12.58 1.39 -25.79
C GLY A 43 -12.25 1.79 -24.35
N LEU A 44 -11.15 2.46 -24.08
CA LEU A 44 -10.80 2.93 -22.72
C LEU A 44 -11.83 3.95 -22.23
N THR A 45 -12.53 3.61 -21.13
CA THR A 45 -13.50 4.51 -20.50
C THR A 45 -12.82 5.56 -19.61
N VAL A 46 -13.55 6.64 -19.30
CA VAL A 46 -13.06 7.71 -18.41
C VAL A 46 -12.74 7.16 -17.01
N ILE A 47 -13.55 6.22 -16.51
CA ILE A 47 -13.31 5.59 -15.20
C ILE A 47 -12.04 4.76 -15.21
N GLN A 48 -11.82 3.94 -16.25
CA GLN A 48 -10.60 3.14 -16.40
C GLN A 48 -9.35 4.03 -16.48
N GLN A 49 -9.42 5.16 -17.20
CA GLN A 49 -8.35 6.15 -17.23
C GLN A 49 -8.04 6.72 -15.84
N ARG A 50 -9.07 7.05 -15.07
CA ARG A 50 -8.90 7.54 -13.68
C ARG A 50 -8.24 6.49 -12.79
N ILE A 51 -8.62 5.22 -12.94
CA ILE A 51 -7.99 4.11 -12.21
C ILE A 51 -6.51 4.00 -12.58
N ILE A 52 -6.14 4.14 -13.87
CA ILE A 52 -4.75 4.15 -14.32
C ILE A 52 -3.98 5.32 -13.68
N ALA A 53 -4.57 6.51 -13.62
CA ALA A 53 -3.95 7.66 -12.98
C ALA A 53 -3.74 7.45 -11.47
N VAL A 54 -4.72 6.87 -10.77
CA VAL A 54 -4.60 6.52 -9.35
C VAL A 54 -3.59 5.40 -9.13
N PHE A 55 -3.49 4.43 -10.04
CA PHE A 55 -2.46 3.39 -9.99
C PHE A 55 -1.05 3.95 -10.15
N ALA A 56 -0.86 4.92 -11.06
CA ALA A 56 0.41 5.62 -11.19
C ALA A 56 0.77 6.40 -9.91
N LEU A 57 -0.21 7.06 -9.28
CA LEU A 57 -0.04 7.71 -7.98
C LEU A 57 0.42 6.72 -6.92
N ALA A 58 -0.26 5.58 -6.81
CA ALA A 58 0.07 4.51 -5.88
C ALA A 58 1.51 4.04 -6.05
N THR A 59 1.89 3.75 -7.29
CA THR A 59 3.23 3.26 -7.64
C THR A 59 4.30 4.26 -7.25
N ILE A 60 4.13 5.54 -7.61
CA ILE A 60 5.12 6.58 -7.28
C ILE A 60 5.23 6.75 -5.76
N LEU A 61 4.11 6.82 -5.04
CA LEU A 61 4.13 7.04 -3.59
C LEU A 61 4.72 5.84 -2.83
N TRP A 62 4.45 4.60 -3.25
CA TRP A 62 5.03 3.41 -2.61
C TRP A 62 6.51 3.24 -2.90
N VAL A 63 6.96 3.48 -4.14
CA VAL A 63 8.38 3.36 -4.51
C VAL A 63 9.22 4.48 -3.88
N THR A 64 8.68 5.68 -3.77
CA THR A 64 9.41 6.83 -3.21
C THR A 64 9.31 6.95 -1.69
N GLU A 65 8.32 6.25 -1.07
CA GLU A 65 8.00 6.39 0.36
C GLU A 65 7.81 7.87 0.78
N ALA A 66 7.32 8.70 -0.15
CA ALA A 66 7.11 10.13 0.10
C ALA A 66 6.15 10.38 1.27
N ILE A 67 5.16 9.50 1.44
CA ILE A 67 4.30 9.38 2.61
C ILE A 67 4.27 7.93 3.09
N SER A 68 3.84 7.69 4.32
CA SER A 68 3.79 6.34 4.87
C SER A 68 2.87 5.41 4.05
N PRO A 69 3.25 4.12 3.84
CA PRO A 69 2.47 3.20 3.00
C PRO A 69 1.00 3.04 3.42
N TRP A 70 0.72 3.03 4.73
CA TRP A 70 -0.66 2.94 5.22
C TRP A 70 -1.47 4.19 4.86
N ALA A 71 -0.87 5.40 4.97
CA ALA A 71 -1.54 6.65 4.60
C ALA A 71 -1.78 6.70 3.09
N THR A 72 -0.82 6.23 2.27
CA THR A 72 -1.00 6.07 0.83
C THR A 72 -2.23 5.18 0.54
N SER A 73 -2.30 3.98 1.12
CA SER A 73 -3.39 3.03 0.84
C SER A 73 -4.77 3.60 1.21
N VAL A 74 -4.90 4.19 2.40
CA VAL A 74 -6.16 4.80 2.84
C VAL A 74 -6.55 5.98 1.93
N SER A 75 -5.57 6.82 1.55
CA SER A 75 -5.82 7.96 0.66
C SER A 75 -6.25 7.52 -0.74
N LEU A 76 -5.67 6.44 -1.29
CA LEU A 76 -6.04 5.89 -2.59
C LEU A 76 -7.45 5.34 -2.60
N ILE A 77 -7.85 4.57 -1.58
CA ILE A 77 -9.22 4.06 -1.46
C ILE A 77 -10.20 5.22 -1.32
N GLY A 78 -9.88 6.23 -0.49
CA GLY A 78 -10.69 7.43 -0.38
C GLY A 78 -10.81 8.19 -1.71
N LEU A 79 -9.70 8.33 -2.45
CA LEU A 79 -9.69 8.98 -3.76
C LEU A 79 -10.59 8.24 -4.75
N LEU A 80 -10.51 6.90 -4.82
CA LEU A 80 -11.38 6.09 -5.67
C LEU A 80 -12.85 6.23 -5.27
N LEU A 81 -13.17 6.16 -3.97
CA LEU A 81 -14.53 6.35 -3.48
C LEU A 81 -15.14 7.70 -3.89
N PHE A 82 -14.37 8.78 -3.76
CA PHE A 82 -14.90 10.12 -4.01
C PHE A 82 -14.92 10.51 -5.50
N THR A 83 -14.18 9.79 -6.36
CA THR A 83 -14.01 10.20 -7.77
C THR A 83 -14.50 9.19 -8.79
N THR A 84 -14.58 7.89 -8.46
CA THR A 84 -14.89 6.82 -9.43
C THR A 84 -16.04 5.93 -9.02
N SER A 85 -16.53 6.02 -7.76
CA SER A 85 -17.62 5.16 -7.30
C SER A 85 -19.00 5.70 -7.70
N ASP A 86 -20.00 4.84 -7.57
CA ASP A 86 -21.42 5.19 -7.72
C ASP A 86 -21.90 6.23 -6.69
N ASN A 87 -21.20 6.37 -5.56
CA ASN A 87 -21.40 7.39 -4.53
C ASN A 87 -20.39 8.56 -4.62
N ALA A 88 -19.62 8.65 -5.71
CA ALA A 88 -18.69 9.76 -5.93
C ALA A 88 -19.40 11.13 -5.95
N PHE A 89 -18.65 12.19 -5.72
CA PHE A 89 -19.20 13.53 -5.86
C PHE A 89 -19.81 13.75 -7.24
N HIS A 90 -20.96 14.41 -7.29
CA HIS A 90 -21.73 14.64 -8.52
C HIS A 90 -20.87 15.21 -9.67
N PHE A 91 -19.92 16.09 -9.35
CA PHE A 91 -19.00 16.67 -10.33
C PHE A 91 -18.16 15.61 -11.08
N PHE A 92 -17.72 14.54 -10.38
CA PHE A 92 -16.89 13.51 -10.99
C PHE A 92 -17.69 12.45 -11.75
N ARG A 93 -18.96 12.23 -11.45
CA ARG A 93 -19.82 11.25 -12.11
C ARG A 93 -20.73 11.85 -13.17
N SER A 94 -20.79 13.19 -13.30
CA SER A 94 -21.62 13.87 -14.29
C SER A 94 -21.20 13.48 -15.72
N GLY A 95 -22.13 12.95 -16.51
CA GLY A 95 -21.87 12.50 -17.88
C GLY A 95 -21.26 11.10 -18.02
N ILE A 96 -21.17 10.34 -16.93
CA ILE A 96 -20.66 8.95 -16.93
C ILE A 96 -21.86 8.02 -16.68
N GLU A 97 -21.94 6.93 -17.45
CA GLU A 97 -22.97 5.92 -17.26
C GLU A 97 -22.78 5.19 -15.92
N LYS A 98 -23.89 4.85 -15.26
CA LYS A 98 -23.85 4.27 -13.91
C LYS A 98 -23.15 2.91 -13.90
N GLU A 99 -23.23 2.17 -15.00
CA GLU A 99 -22.61 0.86 -15.20
C GLU A 99 -21.07 0.92 -15.27
N GLU A 100 -20.52 2.07 -15.60
CA GLU A 100 -19.07 2.28 -15.62
C GLU A 100 -18.50 2.60 -14.23
N LEU A 101 -19.33 3.10 -13.30
CA LEU A 101 -18.91 3.49 -11.97
C LEU A 101 -18.58 2.26 -11.11
N LEU A 102 -17.58 2.39 -10.26
CA LEU A 102 -17.24 1.33 -9.31
C LEU A 102 -18.27 1.25 -8.18
N ASP A 103 -18.64 0.04 -7.77
CA ASP A 103 -19.48 -0.17 -6.61
C ASP A 103 -18.73 0.26 -5.33
N HIS A 104 -19.29 1.24 -4.61
CA HIS A 104 -18.72 1.73 -3.36
C HIS A 104 -18.60 0.63 -2.29
N SER A 105 -19.55 -0.33 -2.27
CA SER A 105 -19.51 -1.43 -1.32
C SER A 105 -18.33 -2.36 -1.58
N ALA A 106 -18.04 -2.63 -2.86
CA ALA A 106 -16.86 -3.41 -3.25
C ALA A 106 -15.55 -2.69 -2.88
N LEU A 107 -15.47 -1.38 -3.09
CA LEU A 107 -14.32 -0.57 -2.67
C LEU A 107 -14.13 -0.60 -1.15
N MET A 108 -15.20 -0.46 -0.38
CA MET A 108 -15.13 -0.52 1.09
C MET A 108 -14.80 -1.93 1.60
N ALA A 109 -15.26 -2.98 0.90
CA ALA A 109 -14.97 -4.37 1.26
C ALA A 109 -13.46 -4.69 1.18
N THR A 110 -12.67 -3.94 0.40
CA THR A 110 -11.22 -4.14 0.33
C THR A 110 -10.51 -3.95 1.68
N PHE A 111 -11.06 -3.15 2.60
CA PHE A 111 -10.52 -3.00 3.97
C PHE A 111 -10.65 -4.28 4.81
N ALA A 112 -11.63 -5.13 4.50
CA ALA A 112 -11.91 -6.36 5.21
C ALA A 112 -11.69 -7.61 4.36
N ASP A 113 -10.85 -7.51 3.32
CA ASP A 113 -10.50 -8.64 2.48
C ASP A 113 -9.93 -9.78 3.35
N PRO A 114 -10.37 -11.04 3.14
CA PRO A 114 -9.91 -12.20 3.91
C PRO A 114 -8.38 -12.34 3.97
N ILE A 115 -7.68 -11.97 2.89
CA ILE A 115 -6.21 -12.03 2.81
C ILE A 115 -5.60 -10.98 3.76
N ILE A 116 -6.16 -9.76 3.80
CA ILE A 116 -5.70 -8.69 4.70
C ILE A 116 -5.93 -9.10 6.16
N ILE A 117 -7.08 -9.70 6.47
CA ILE A 117 -7.38 -10.20 7.82
C ILE A 117 -6.44 -11.35 8.21
N LEU A 118 -6.10 -12.24 7.27
CA LEU A 118 -5.13 -13.30 7.50
C LEU A 118 -3.74 -12.73 7.85
N PHE A 119 -3.26 -11.73 7.09
CA PHE A 119 -1.99 -11.05 7.37
C PHE A 119 -2.02 -10.33 8.73
N LEU A 120 -3.14 -9.67 9.06
CA LEU A 120 -3.30 -9.03 10.37
C LEU A 120 -3.16 -10.05 11.50
N GLY A 121 -3.79 -11.22 11.37
CA GLY A 121 -3.63 -12.33 12.30
C GLY A 121 -2.17 -12.79 12.42
N GLY A 122 -1.48 -12.94 11.31
CA GLY A 122 -0.05 -13.27 11.26
C GLY A 122 0.82 -12.24 11.98
N PHE A 123 0.57 -10.95 11.78
CA PHE A 123 1.31 -9.89 12.49
C PHE A 123 1.06 -9.91 13.98
N ILE A 124 -0.17 -10.16 14.44
CA ILE A 124 -0.49 -10.30 15.88
C ILE A 124 0.28 -11.47 16.47
N LEU A 125 0.32 -12.62 15.78
CA LEU A 125 1.09 -13.79 16.21
C LEU A 125 2.59 -13.50 16.25
N ALA A 126 3.14 -12.81 15.24
CA ALA A 126 4.55 -12.41 15.20
C ALA A 126 4.91 -11.50 16.38
N ILE A 127 4.06 -10.50 16.69
CA ILE A 127 4.26 -9.62 17.86
C ILE A 127 4.20 -10.43 19.16
N ALA A 128 3.27 -11.36 19.30
CA ALA A 128 3.16 -12.23 20.46
C ALA A 128 4.40 -13.12 20.62
N ALA A 129 4.90 -13.71 19.52
CA ALA A 129 6.12 -14.52 19.52
C ALA A 129 7.36 -13.70 19.95
N THR A 130 7.50 -12.48 19.45
CA THR A 130 8.60 -11.58 19.84
C THR A 130 8.50 -11.17 21.32
N LYS A 131 7.30 -10.83 21.82
CA LYS A 131 7.12 -10.45 23.21
C LYS A 131 7.35 -11.60 24.20
N SER A 132 7.06 -12.84 23.80
CA SER A 132 7.29 -14.04 24.60
C SER A 132 8.71 -14.60 24.47
N GLY A 133 9.53 -14.09 23.54
CA GLY A 133 10.86 -14.62 23.23
C GLY A 133 10.81 -15.96 22.48
N LEU A 134 9.64 -16.38 22.00
CA LEU A 134 9.44 -17.63 21.27
C LEU A 134 10.23 -17.63 19.96
N ASP A 135 10.30 -16.50 19.27
CA ASP A 135 11.09 -16.28 18.06
C ASP A 135 12.58 -16.61 18.28
N VAL A 136 13.17 -16.10 19.38
CA VAL A 136 14.56 -16.37 19.75
C VAL A 136 14.77 -17.83 20.11
N LEU A 137 13.83 -18.42 20.86
CA LEU A 137 13.88 -19.83 21.24
C LEU A 137 13.82 -20.75 20.03
N LEU A 138 12.90 -20.51 19.12
CA LEU A 138 12.76 -21.27 17.87
C LEU A 138 14.00 -21.11 16.99
N ALA A 139 14.48 -19.88 16.79
CA ALA A 139 15.69 -19.64 16.02
C ALA A 139 16.88 -20.42 16.57
N ARG A 140 17.13 -20.36 17.89
CA ARG A 140 18.22 -21.13 18.53
C ARG A 140 18.06 -22.62 18.39
N THR A 141 16.84 -23.14 18.56
CA THR A 141 16.56 -24.58 18.50
C THR A 141 16.71 -25.10 17.07
N LEU A 142 16.14 -24.39 16.09
CA LEU A 142 16.14 -24.79 14.69
C LEU A 142 17.52 -24.62 14.03
N LEU A 143 18.30 -23.62 14.44
CA LEU A 143 19.65 -23.37 13.91
C LEU A 143 20.76 -24.21 14.58
N LYS A 144 20.50 -24.76 15.77
CA LYS A 144 21.49 -25.55 16.52
C LYS A 144 22.14 -26.69 15.70
N PRO A 145 21.42 -27.46 14.86
CA PRO A 145 22.02 -28.53 14.06
C PRO A 145 23.04 -28.04 13.02
N PHE A 146 22.94 -26.78 12.60
CA PHE A 146 23.82 -26.20 11.56
C PHE A 146 25.16 -25.67 12.09
N GLY A 147 25.32 -25.63 13.42
CA GLY A 147 26.55 -25.18 14.07
C GLY A 147 26.76 -23.66 13.97
N ASN A 148 28.02 -23.20 14.24
CA ASN A 148 28.33 -21.78 14.38
C ASN A 148 29.00 -21.14 13.14
N LYS A 149 29.22 -21.91 12.07
CA LYS A 149 29.79 -21.37 10.83
C LYS A 149 28.74 -20.55 10.09
N SER A 150 29.09 -19.35 9.66
CA SER A 150 28.19 -18.41 9.01
C SER A 150 27.49 -19.03 7.77
N GLU A 151 28.24 -19.79 6.98
CA GLU A 151 27.72 -20.48 5.78
C GLU A 151 26.63 -21.52 6.12
N ASN A 152 26.86 -22.32 7.18
CA ASN A 152 25.89 -23.33 7.61
C ASN A 152 24.64 -22.69 8.22
N VAL A 153 24.79 -21.60 8.96
CA VAL A 153 23.67 -20.84 9.52
C VAL A 153 22.80 -20.25 8.40
N LEU A 154 23.43 -19.70 7.36
CA LEU A 154 22.71 -19.21 6.18
C LEU A 154 21.95 -20.32 5.45
N LEU A 155 22.60 -21.48 5.27
CA LEU A 155 21.96 -22.67 4.68
C LEU A 155 20.80 -23.15 5.54
N GLY A 156 20.96 -23.15 6.87
CA GLY A 156 19.89 -23.47 7.80
C GLY A 156 18.68 -22.52 7.67
N PHE A 157 18.92 -21.23 7.55
CA PHE A 157 17.85 -20.25 7.31
C PHE A 157 17.10 -20.52 6.01
N ILE A 158 17.81 -20.75 4.90
CA ILE A 158 17.20 -21.06 3.59
C ILE A 158 16.35 -22.32 3.65
N LEU A 159 16.87 -23.40 4.26
CA LEU A 159 16.14 -24.67 4.38
C LEU A 159 14.89 -24.53 5.26
N ILE A 160 15.02 -23.89 6.42
CA ILE A 160 13.89 -23.69 7.34
C ILE A 160 12.81 -22.84 6.67
N THR A 161 13.17 -21.71 6.02
CA THR A 161 12.22 -20.83 5.34
C THR A 161 11.57 -21.51 4.12
N GLY A 162 12.25 -22.48 3.48
CA GLY A 162 11.69 -23.22 2.35
C GLY A 162 10.73 -24.35 2.75
N VAL A 163 10.77 -24.79 4.02
CA VAL A 163 9.87 -25.83 4.57
C VAL A 163 8.61 -25.21 5.20
N PHE A 164 8.70 -23.99 5.73
CA PHE A 164 7.59 -23.25 6.36
C PHE A 164 6.96 -22.23 5.41
#